data_50bed9f2784df3ab28c6cdbbfed91e34
#
_entry.id   50bed9f2784df3ab28c6cdbbfed91e34
#
_cell.length_a   1.000
_cell.length_b   1.000
_cell.length_c   1.000
_cell.angle_alpha   90.00
_cell.angle_beta   90.00
_cell.angle_gamma   90.00
#
_symmetry.space_group_name_H-M   'P 1'
#
loop_
_entity.id
_entity.type
_entity.pdbx_description
1 polymer ?
#
loop_
_entity_poly.entity_id
_entity_poly.type
_entity_poly.pdbx_seq_one_letter_code
_entity_poly.pdbx_strand_id
1 'polypeptide(L)'
;MKKVSFRNDILPLKNILYRLALRITCNNAEAEDIVQDTLMKVWNRRERWDEIDSIEAFCMTICRNLALDRMRKMDNHNSSLEDNLHETPSA
;
A
#
# COMPACT_ATOMS: atom_id res chain seq x y z
N MET A 1 3.69 -18.80 -18.99
CA MET A 1 3.96 -18.43 -17.82
C MET A 1 4.34 -17.01 -17.69
N LYS A 2 3.88 -16.32 -16.70
CA LYS A 2 4.17 -14.99 -16.55
C LYS A 2 5.36 -14.78 -15.74
N LYS A 3 6.21 -13.88 -16.09
CA LYS A 3 7.35 -13.65 -15.36
C LYS A 3 7.34 -12.21 -15.00
N VAL A 4 7.06 -11.85 -13.79
CA VAL A 4 6.98 -10.47 -13.35
C VAL A 4 8.35 -10.04 -12.86
N SER A 5 8.78 -8.89 -13.35
CA SER A 5 10.07 -8.36 -12.98
C SER A 5 9.86 -7.16 -12.08
N PHE A 6 10.54 -7.10 -10.95
CA PHE A 6 10.36 -5.99 -10.02
C PHE A 6 10.77 -4.70 -10.74
N ARG A 7 11.90 -4.73 -11.40
CA ARG A 7 12.39 -3.55 -12.07
C ARG A 7 11.53 -3.12 -13.26
N ASN A 8 11.12 -4.04 -14.08
CA ASN A 8 10.40 -3.70 -15.27
C ASN A 8 8.90 -3.57 -15.09
N ASP A 9 8.34 -4.33 -14.20
CA ASP A 9 6.90 -4.34 -14.04
C ASP A 9 6.38 -3.62 -12.81
N ILE A 10 7.14 -3.58 -11.76
CA ILE A 10 6.69 -2.99 -10.52
C ILE A 10 7.22 -1.60 -10.29
N LEU A 11 8.51 -1.38 -10.45
CA LEU A 11 9.05 -0.05 -10.24
C LEU A 11 8.38 1.03 -11.09
N PRO A 12 8.03 0.74 -12.35
CA PRO A 12 7.38 1.76 -13.16
C PRO A 12 6.03 2.19 -12.58
N LEU A 13 5.45 1.38 -11.68
CA LEU A 13 4.16 1.72 -11.13
C LEU A 13 4.32 2.70 -9.97
N LYS A 14 5.53 2.99 -9.56
CA LYS A 14 5.78 3.86 -8.46
C LYS A 14 5.03 5.17 -8.52
N ASN A 15 5.03 5.81 -9.66
CA ASN A 15 4.35 7.08 -9.79
C ASN A 15 2.84 6.95 -9.62
N ILE A 16 2.27 5.90 -10.14
CA ILE A 16 0.84 5.67 -10.03
C ILE A 16 0.50 5.43 -8.58
N LEU A 17 1.34 4.65 -7.89
CA LEU A 17 1.10 4.36 -6.50
C LEU A 17 1.23 5.64 -5.66
N TYR A 18 2.20 6.48 -6.00
CA TYR A 18 2.42 7.71 -5.27
C TYR A 18 1.18 8.61 -5.44
N ARG A 19 0.66 8.73 -6.65
CA ARG A 19 -0.49 9.56 -6.88
C ARG A 19 -1.69 9.05 -6.13
N LEU A 20 -1.87 7.73 -6.10
CA LEU A 20 -2.98 7.14 -5.40
C LEU A 20 -2.86 7.44 -3.90
N ALA A 21 -1.69 7.24 -3.33
CA ALA A 21 -1.47 7.46 -1.91
C ALA A 21 -1.65 8.95 -1.59
N LEU A 22 -1.16 9.80 -2.46
CA LEU A 22 -1.24 11.24 -2.23
C LEU A 22 -2.71 11.69 -2.27
N ARG A 23 -3.49 11.10 -3.15
CA ARG A 23 -4.86 11.47 -3.27
C ARG A 23 -5.61 11.11 -1.98
N ILE A 24 -5.24 10.03 -1.33
CA ILE A 24 -5.92 9.60 -0.13
C ILE A 24 -5.41 10.34 1.10
N THR A 25 -4.10 10.56 1.21
CA THR A 25 -3.53 11.16 2.40
C THR A 25 -3.35 12.67 2.33
N CYS A 26 -3.28 13.19 1.13
CA CYS A 26 -3.05 14.61 0.90
C CYS A 26 -1.77 15.07 1.59
N ASN A 27 -0.78 14.20 1.68
CA ASN A 27 0.46 14.55 2.35
C ASN A 27 1.61 13.85 1.62
N ASN A 28 2.56 14.62 1.13
CA ASN A 28 3.65 14.08 0.36
C ASN A 28 4.49 13.08 1.13
N ALA A 29 4.84 13.39 2.35
CA ALA A 29 5.69 12.51 3.14
C ALA A 29 4.97 11.20 3.43
N GLU A 30 3.70 11.25 3.72
CA GLU A 30 2.95 10.05 3.99
C GLU A 30 2.83 9.22 2.72
N ALA A 31 2.58 9.88 1.60
CA ALA A 31 2.43 9.18 0.34
C ALA A 31 3.72 8.46 -0.02
N GLU A 32 4.85 9.10 0.15
CA GLU A 32 6.12 8.48 -0.16
C GLU A 32 6.36 7.27 0.72
N ASP A 33 6.04 7.38 1.98
CA ASP A 33 6.25 6.30 2.91
C ASP A 33 5.35 5.12 2.55
N ILE A 34 4.12 5.40 2.17
CA ILE A 34 3.18 4.38 1.78
C ILE A 34 3.65 3.64 0.53
N VAL A 35 4.20 4.39 -0.42
CA VAL A 35 4.69 3.77 -1.64
C VAL A 35 5.83 2.81 -1.31
N GLN A 36 6.73 3.21 -0.44
CA GLN A 36 7.84 2.37 -0.08
C GLN A 36 7.34 1.12 0.65
N ASP A 37 6.38 1.27 1.54
CA ASP A 37 5.83 0.13 2.24
C ASP A 37 5.12 -0.79 1.26
N THR A 38 4.46 -0.22 0.25
CA THR A 38 3.77 -1.01 -0.74
C THR A 38 4.78 -1.85 -1.51
N LEU A 39 5.87 -1.23 -1.93
CA LEU A 39 6.87 -1.94 -2.70
C LEU A 39 7.51 -3.05 -1.87
N MET A 40 7.71 -2.83 -0.59
CA MET A 40 8.27 -3.83 0.26
C MET A 40 7.31 -5.00 0.44
N LYS A 41 6.03 -4.73 0.59
CA LYS A 41 5.07 -5.79 0.75
C LYS A 41 4.94 -6.59 -0.53
N VAL A 42 5.01 -5.93 -1.66
CA VAL A 42 4.93 -6.60 -2.94
C VAL A 42 6.15 -7.49 -3.10
N TRP A 43 7.31 -6.99 -2.72
CA TRP A 43 8.54 -7.75 -2.84
C TRP A 43 8.46 -8.99 -1.95
N ASN A 44 7.92 -8.85 -0.76
CA ASN A 44 7.84 -9.95 0.16
C ASN A 44 6.91 -11.06 -0.34
N ARG A 45 6.07 -10.75 -1.32
CA ARG A 45 5.20 -11.75 -1.86
C ARG A 45 5.64 -12.19 -3.25
N ARG A 46 6.88 -11.97 -3.58
CA ARG A 46 7.39 -12.26 -4.92
C ARG A 46 7.19 -13.71 -5.34
N GLU A 47 7.11 -14.59 -4.37
CA GLU A 47 6.95 -15.98 -4.71
C GLU A 47 5.58 -16.25 -5.28
N ARG A 48 4.63 -15.34 -5.07
CA ARG A 48 3.32 -15.55 -5.57
C ARG A 48 2.99 -14.71 -6.78
N TRP A 49 3.96 -14.00 -7.29
CA TRP A 49 3.71 -13.12 -8.43
C TRP A 49 3.14 -13.88 -9.63
N ASP A 50 3.54 -15.13 -9.80
CA ASP A 50 3.07 -15.88 -10.94
C ASP A 50 1.57 -16.18 -10.84
N GLU A 51 1.04 -16.15 -9.66
CA GLU A 51 -0.35 -16.45 -9.46
C GLU A 51 -1.23 -15.20 -9.58
N ILE A 52 -0.61 -14.04 -9.68
CA ILE A 52 -1.36 -12.79 -9.71
C ILE A 52 -1.68 -12.40 -11.14
N ASP A 53 -2.96 -12.21 -11.43
CA ASP A 53 -3.37 -11.84 -12.76
C ASP A 53 -2.90 -10.46 -13.16
N SER A 54 -3.00 -9.49 -12.31
CA SER A 54 -2.60 -8.15 -12.63
C SER A 54 -1.73 -7.63 -11.51
N ILE A 55 -0.45 -7.48 -11.77
CA ILE A 55 0.47 -7.04 -10.75
C ILE A 55 0.16 -5.57 -10.43
N GLU A 56 -0.30 -4.82 -11.41
CA GLU A 56 -0.63 -3.43 -11.19
C GLU A 56 -1.79 -3.32 -10.20
N ALA A 57 -2.85 -4.10 -10.41
CA ALA A 57 -3.99 -4.06 -9.52
C ALA A 57 -3.60 -4.53 -8.12
N PHE A 58 -2.70 -5.50 -8.06
CA PHE A 58 -2.25 -6.04 -6.80
C PHE A 58 -1.51 -4.95 -6.02
N CYS A 59 -0.62 -4.23 -6.69
CA CYS A 59 0.14 -3.18 -6.04
C CYS A 59 -0.78 -2.03 -5.62
N MET A 60 -1.73 -1.68 -6.47
CA MET A 60 -2.63 -0.59 -6.16
C MET A 60 -3.52 -0.93 -4.97
N THR A 61 -3.93 -2.18 -4.87
CA THR A 61 -4.77 -2.59 -3.76
C THR A 61 -3.99 -2.48 -2.45
N ILE A 62 -2.74 -2.91 -2.44
CA ILE A 62 -1.93 -2.84 -1.24
C ILE A 62 -1.72 -1.37 -0.87
N CYS A 63 -1.41 -0.54 -1.86
CA CYS A 63 -1.14 0.86 -1.62
C CYS A 63 -2.39 1.54 -1.06
N ARG A 64 -3.53 1.27 -1.66
CA ARG A 64 -4.74 1.88 -1.24
C ARG A 64 -5.08 1.47 0.19
N ASN A 65 -4.94 0.18 0.51
CA ASN A 65 -5.25 -0.28 1.84
C ASN A 65 -4.31 0.33 2.88
N LEU A 66 -3.05 0.49 2.55
CA LEU A 66 -2.10 1.09 3.46
C LEU A 66 -2.44 2.57 3.68
N ALA A 67 -2.83 3.25 2.61
CA ALA A 67 -3.15 4.67 2.70
C ALA A 67 -4.41 4.88 3.54
N LEU A 68 -5.43 4.06 3.31
CA LEU A 68 -6.66 4.18 4.06
C LEU A 68 -6.42 3.84 5.53
N ASP A 69 -5.59 2.85 5.77
CA ASP A 69 -5.30 2.45 7.13
C ASP A 69 -4.55 3.57 7.84
N ARG A 70 -3.65 4.23 7.15
CA ARG A 70 -2.89 5.32 7.71
C ARG A 70 -3.82 6.48 8.08
N MET A 71 -4.78 6.78 7.20
CA MET A 71 -5.72 7.84 7.45
C MET A 71 -6.61 7.51 8.64
N ARG A 72 -6.98 6.26 8.76
CA ARG A 72 -7.82 5.84 9.85
C ARG A 72 -7.07 5.98 11.16
N LYS A 73 -5.79 5.69 11.18
CA LYS A 73 -5.01 5.80 12.36
C LYS A 73 -4.84 7.25 12.76
N MET A 74 -4.70 8.13 11.78
CA MET A 74 -4.54 9.53 12.06
C MET A 74 -5.81 10.11 12.66
N ASP A 75 -6.94 9.64 12.19
CA ASP A 75 -8.19 10.13 12.72
C ASP A 75 -8.36 9.63 14.14
N ASN A 76 -8.03 8.40 14.38
CA ASN A 76 -8.19 7.82 15.68
C ASN A 76 -7.23 8.43 16.66
N HIS A 77 -6.18 9.01 16.18
CA HIS A 77 -5.21 9.60 17.01
C HIS A 77 -5.88 10.63 17.91
N ASN A 78 -6.90 11.25 17.45
CA ASN A 78 -7.59 12.21 18.23
C ASN A 78 -8.50 11.58 19.23
N SER A 79 -9.01 10.45 18.98
CA SER A 79 -9.93 9.81 19.85
C SER A 79 -9.29 8.86 20.69
N SER A 80 -8.15 8.69 20.67
CA SER A 80 -7.38 7.84 21.41
C SER A 80 -7.91 6.61 22.02
N LEU A 81 -8.84 6.62 22.74
CA LEU A 81 -9.33 5.50 23.31
C LEU A 81 -9.72 4.44 22.48
N GLU A 82 -10.51 4.65 21.61
CA GLU A 82 -10.98 3.65 20.80
C GLU A 82 -9.99 2.97 20.08
N ASP A 83 -8.97 3.59 19.79
CA ASP A 83 -8.00 2.95 19.11
C ASP A 83 -7.69 1.68 19.56
N ASN A 84 -7.58 1.51 20.74
CA ASN A 84 -7.21 0.33 21.22
C ASN A 84 -8.02 -0.72 20.92
N LEU A 85 -9.17 -0.51 20.90
CA LEU A 85 -10.03 -1.52 20.66
C LEU A 85 -9.97 -2.12 19.46
N HIS A 86 -9.75 -1.52 18.67
CA HIS A 86 -9.85 -2.13 17.48
C HIS A 86 -8.85 -2.63 16.95
N GLU A 87 -8.28 -2.60 17.21
CA GLU A 87 -7.48 -3.08 16.66
C GLU A 87 -7.51 -4.00 16.02
N THR A 88 -7.89 -4.48 15.74
CA THR A 88 -8.05 -5.36 15.16
C THR A 88 -7.76 -5.64 14.20
N PRO A 89 -7.54 -5.83 13.75
CA PRO A 89 -7.17 -6.29 13.05
C PRO A 89 -7.05 -6.44 11.98
N SER A 90 -7.10 -6.36 11.66
CA SER A 90 -7.04 -6.37 10.72
C SER A 90 -6.44 -6.80 10.07
N ALA A 91 -6.25 -7.15 10.13
CA ALA A 91 -5.60 -7.54 9.53
C ALA A 91 -5.22 -7.66 8.82
#